data_9effcc2dd7e1e0a431535ea81d281e65
#
_entry.id   9effcc2dd7e1e0a431535ea81d281e65
#
_cell.length_a   1.000
_cell.length_b   1.000
_cell.length_c   1.000
_cell.angle_alpha   90.00
_cell.angle_beta   90.00
_cell.angle_gamma   90.00
#
_symmetry.space_group_name_H-M   'P 1'
#
loop_
_entity.id
_entity.type
_entity.pdbx_description
1 polymer ?
#
loop_
_entity_poly.entity_id
_entity_poly.type
_entity_poly.pdbx_seq_one_letter_code
_entity_poly.pdbx_strand_id
1 'polypeptide(L)'
;MTKQKCNSNNPNSNLDKSTLTLNEWYSFGIQNYKTGVVKPSTIQIYCYIYNNHIKKFLGYMPLCEIRTMHIQQMHNSLELSSKYQHRIHAILSNIFEIAVQDDLIVKNPCCHTYFLPFCMTAMQFIEFRSAYFNFVSEWYHIEF
;
A
#
# COMPACT_ATOMS: atom_id res chain seq x y z
N MET A 1 -24.03 24.62 26.09
CA MET A 1 -23.66 23.88 24.85
C MET A 1 -22.42 24.52 24.24
N THR A 2 -21.27 24.09 24.63
CA THR A 2 -19.98 24.59 24.15
C THR A 2 -19.54 23.74 22.97
N LYS A 3 -19.57 24.29 21.77
CA LYS A 3 -18.99 23.69 20.58
C LYS A 3 -17.48 23.68 20.73
N GLN A 4 -16.90 22.53 20.97
CA GLN A 4 -15.47 22.32 20.99
C GLN A 4 -14.96 22.48 19.54
N LYS A 5 -14.29 23.59 19.31
CA LYS A 5 -13.57 23.90 18.07
C LYS A 5 -12.40 22.92 18.00
N CYS A 6 -12.46 21.96 17.09
CA CYS A 6 -11.32 21.14 16.73
C CYS A 6 -10.26 22.07 16.13
N ASN A 7 -9.17 22.22 16.86
CA ASN A 7 -8.00 22.99 16.45
C ASN A 7 -7.29 22.20 15.33
N SER A 8 -7.55 22.54 14.08
CA SER A 8 -6.94 21.97 12.89
C SER A 8 -5.56 22.58 12.63
N ASN A 9 -4.61 22.30 13.49
CA ASN A 9 -3.20 22.48 13.17
C ASN A 9 -2.62 21.17 12.63
N ASN A 10 -3.28 20.61 11.60
CA ASN A 10 -2.73 19.54 10.83
C ASN A 10 -2.00 20.16 9.63
N PRO A 11 -0.68 19.96 9.44
CA PRO A 11 0.07 20.50 8.30
C PRO A 11 -0.42 19.97 6.95
N ASN A 12 -1.37 19.02 6.95
CA ASN A 12 -2.01 18.45 5.77
C ASN A 12 -3.16 19.26 5.17
N SER A 13 -3.51 20.42 5.73
CA SER A 13 -4.68 21.20 5.26
C SER A 13 -4.49 21.88 3.89
N ASN A 14 -3.32 21.75 3.26
CA ASN A 14 -3.01 22.36 1.95
C ASN A 14 -2.63 21.35 0.85
N LEU A 15 -2.67 20.03 1.11
CA LEU A 15 -2.56 19.05 0.03
C LEU A 15 -3.94 18.85 -0.59
N ASP A 16 -4.14 19.38 -1.79
CA ASP A 16 -5.33 19.08 -2.58
C ASP A 16 -5.40 17.57 -2.79
N LYS A 17 -6.40 16.92 -2.17
CA LYS A 17 -6.60 15.46 -2.26
C LYS A 17 -6.66 14.96 -3.71
N SER A 18 -7.03 15.81 -4.65
CA SER A 18 -7.15 15.48 -6.07
C SER A 18 -5.81 15.43 -6.81
N THR A 19 -4.79 16.12 -6.32
CA THR A 19 -3.48 16.23 -6.99
C THR A 19 -2.36 15.46 -6.29
N LEU A 20 -2.61 14.97 -5.08
CA LEU A 20 -1.63 14.23 -4.29
C LEU A 20 -1.18 12.96 -5.00
N THR A 21 0.09 12.91 -5.39
CA THR A 21 0.68 11.74 -6.05
C THR A 21 1.03 10.63 -5.06
N LEU A 22 1.11 9.39 -5.57
CA LEU A 22 1.55 8.26 -4.74
C LEU A 22 2.96 8.47 -4.16
N ASN A 23 3.84 9.14 -4.89
CA ASN A 23 5.20 9.41 -4.43
C ASN A 23 5.25 10.37 -3.25
N GLU A 24 4.45 11.42 -3.28
CA GLU A 24 4.33 12.38 -2.18
C GLU A 24 3.70 11.71 -0.95
N TRP A 25 2.63 10.96 -1.17
CA TRP A 25 1.98 10.18 -0.12
C TRP A 25 2.89 9.13 0.52
N TYR A 26 3.65 8.39 -0.30
CA TYR A 26 4.61 7.40 0.20
C TYR A 26 5.68 8.04 1.09
N SER A 27 6.24 9.17 0.65
CA SER A 27 7.27 9.90 1.43
C SER A 27 6.72 10.38 2.76
N PHE A 28 5.50 10.90 2.77
CA PHE A 28 4.80 11.32 3.98
C PHE A 28 4.49 10.13 4.89
N GLY A 29 3.99 9.03 4.33
CA GLY A 29 3.61 7.82 5.07
C GLY A 29 4.79 7.14 5.77
N ILE A 30 5.94 7.03 5.09
CA ILE A 30 7.15 6.47 5.71
C ILE A 30 7.61 7.32 6.89
N GLN A 31 7.62 8.64 6.74
CA GLN A 31 8.08 9.55 7.79
C GLN A 31 7.18 9.54 9.02
N ASN A 32 5.86 9.53 8.83
CA ASN A 32 4.91 9.73 9.92
C ASN A 32 4.39 8.43 10.53
N TYR A 33 4.24 7.36 9.75
CA TYR A 33 3.60 6.12 10.22
C TYR A 33 4.58 4.95 10.41
N LYS A 34 5.76 5.00 9.80
CA LYS A 34 6.72 3.89 9.86
C LYS A 34 7.97 4.21 10.66
N THR A 35 8.41 5.46 10.69
CA THR A 35 9.59 5.87 11.44
C THR A 35 9.32 5.74 12.95
N GLY A 36 10.18 4.97 13.63
CA GLY A 36 10.02 4.72 15.08
C GLY A 36 9.11 3.53 15.44
N VAL A 37 8.29 3.05 14.50
CA VAL A 37 7.42 1.88 14.69
C VAL A 37 8.06 0.62 14.13
N VAL A 38 8.73 0.74 12.98
CA VAL A 38 9.33 -0.37 12.25
C VAL A 38 10.87 -0.28 12.33
N LYS A 39 11.54 -1.43 12.36
CA LYS A 39 13.01 -1.47 12.35
C LYS A 39 13.59 -0.73 11.15
N PRO A 40 14.70 0.02 11.31
CA PRO A 40 15.35 0.76 10.20
C PRO A 40 15.66 -0.10 8.98
N SER A 41 16.05 -1.36 9.19
CA SER A 41 16.29 -2.32 8.09
C SER A 41 15.02 -2.62 7.27
N THR A 42 13.88 -2.66 7.91
CA THR A 42 12.58 -2.87 7.22
C THR A 42 12.21 -1.65 6.38
N ILE A 43 12.45 -0.44 6.90
CA ILE A 43 12.25 0.80 6.14
C ILE A 43 13.15 0.83 4.90
N GLN A 44 14.40 0.42 5.02
CA GLN A 44 15.32 0.33 3.88
C GLN A 44 14.79 -0.62 2.79
N ILE A 45 14.23 -1.77 3.18
CA ILE A 45 13.62 -2.72 2.25
C ILE A 45 12.38 -2.09 1.57
N TYR A 46 11.54 -1.37 2.29
CA TYR A 46 10.39 -0.67 1.73
C TYR A 46 10.83 0.39 0.72
N CYS A 47 11.81 1.21 1.07
CA CYS A 47 12.37 2.22 0.17
C CYS A 47 12.99 1.59 -1.08
N TYR A 48 13.71 0.49 -0.94
CA TYR A 48 14.30 -0.23 -2.06
C TYR A 48 13.22 -0.75 -3.02
N ILE A 49 12.22 -1.45 -2.50
CA ILE A 49 11.14 -2.01 -3.31
C ILE A 49 10.32 -0.90 -3.98
N TYR A 50 9.98 0.15 -3.23
CA TYR A 50 9.23 1.27 -3.77
C TYR A 50 9.97 1.95 -4.92
N ASN A 51 11.21 2.33 -4.72
CA ASN A 51 11.99 3.08 -5.72
C ASN A 51 12.28 2.26 -6.98
N ASN A 52 12.53 0.96 -6.84
CA ASN A 52 12.92 0.11 -7.99
C ASN A 52 11.72 -0.45 -8.77
N HIS A 53 10.59 -0.68 -8.10
CA HIS A 53 9.48 -1.41 -8.73
C HIS A 53 8.17 -0.63 -8.80
N ILE A 54 7.82 0.19 -7.81
CA ILE A 54 6.53 0.85 -7.73
C ILE A 54 6.57 2.25 -8.34
N LYS A 55 7.56 3.04 -7.96
CA LYS A 55 7.67 4.46 -8.31
C LYS A 55 7.59 4.73 -9.82
N LYS A 56 8.24 3.92 -10.63
CA LYS A 56 8.29 4.10 -12.09
C LYS A 56 6.94 3.91 -12.79
N PHE A 57 6.04 3.11 -12.19
CA PHE A 57 4.73 2.82 -12.76
C PHE A 57 3.61 3.70 -12.17
N LEU A 58 3.61 3.85 -10.86
CA LEU A 58 2.50 4.46 -10.12
C LEU A 58 2.89 5.75 -9.41
N GLY A 59 4.18 6.01 -9.21
CA GLY A 59 4.66 7.09 -8.35
C GLY A 59 4.17 8.49 -8.71
N TYR A 60 3.98 8.76 -10.00
CA TYR A 60 3.55 10.08 -10.51
C TYR A 60 2.04 10.20 -10.71
N MET A 61 1.30 9.11 -10.49
CA MET A 61 -0.15 9.12 -10.61
C MET A 61 -0.79 9.73 -9.36
N PRO A 62 -1.85 10.55 -9.53
CA PRO A 62 -2.67 10.98 -8.40
C PRO A 62 -3.26 9.77 -7.66
N LEU A 63 -3.22 9.82 -6.33
CA LEU A 63 -3.63 8.71 -5.49
C LEU A 63 -5.08 8.27 -5.75
N CYS A 64 -5.96 9.23 -6.00
CA CYS A 64 -7.38 8.99 -6.29
C CYS A 64 -7.64 8.36 -7.67
N GLU A 65 -6.69 8.44 -8.61
CA GLU A 65 -6.82 7.90 -9.96
C GLU A 65 -6.25 6.48 -10.08
N ILE A 66 -5.49 6.02 -9.08
CA ILE A 66 -4.91 4.68 -9.09
C ILE A 66 -6.02 3.65 -8.89
N ARG A 67 -6.15 2.76 -9.89
CA ARG A 67 -7.15 1.69 -9.91
C ARG A 67 -6.46 0.33 -9.96
N THR A 68 -7.22 -0.71 -9.63
CA THR A 68 -6.77 -2.11 -9.69
C THR A 68 -6.10 -2.48 -11.01
N MET A 69 -6.61 -1.96 -12.14
CA MET A 69 -6.02 -2.23 -13.46
C MET A 69 -4.57 -1.71 -13.59
N HIS A 70 -4.25 -0.57 -13.01
CA HIS A 70 -2.89 -0.01 -13.06
C HIS A 70 -1.91 -0.88 -12.24
N ILE A 71 -2.37 -1.38 -11.09
CA ILE A 71 -1.62 -2.29 -10.25
C ILE A 71 -1.40 -3.63 -10.96
N GLN A 72 -2.44 -4.15 -11.63
CA GLN A 72 -2.33 -5.38 -12.41
C GLN A 72 -1.35 -5.23 -13.59
N GLN A 73 -1.41 -4.11 -14.31
CA GLN A 73 -0.45 -3.80 -15.39
C GLN A 73 0.98 -3.73 -14.87
N MET A 74 1.20 -3.08 -13.72
CA MET A 74 2.50 -3.06 -13.06
C MET A 74 3.01 -4.48 -12.79
N HIS A 75 2.19 -5.33 -12.16
CA HIS A 75 2.58 -6.70 -11.85
C HIS A 75 2.87 -7.54 -13.10
N ASN A 76 2.06 -7.40 -14.15
CA ASN A 76 2.28 -8.09 -15.42
C ASN A 76 3.57 -7.65 -16.12
N SER A 77 4.04 -6.43 -15.87
CA SER A 77 5.29 -5.89 -16.43
C SER A 77 6.52 -6.26 -15.61
N LEU A 78 6.34 -6.84 -14.42
CA LEU A 78 7.45 -7.26 -13.56
C LEU A 78 7.83 -8.71 -13.85
N GLU A 79 8.97 -8.91 -14.47
CA GLU A 79 9.59 -10.24 -14.69
C GLU A 79 10.28 -10.74 -13.41
N LEU A 80 9.50 -10.92 -12.34
CA LEU A 80 9.99 -11.30 -11.02
C LEU A 80 9.29 -12.58 -10.54
N SER A 81 9.95 -13.29 -9.62
CA SER A 81 9.33 -14.47 -9.00
C SER A 81 8.03 -14.10 -8.28
N SER A 82 7.06 -15.01 -8.27
CA SER A 82 5.76 -14.82 -7.62
C SER A 82 5.92 -14.39 -6.15
N LYS A 83 6.84 -15.00 -5.42
CA LYS A 83 7.14 -14.66 -4.03
C LYS A 83 7.57 -13.19 -3.86
N TYR A 84 8.38 -12.69 -4.77
CA TYR A 84 8.84 -11.31 -4.72
C TYR A 84 7.74 -10.32 -5.15
N GLN A 85 6.92 -10.68 -6.14
CA GLN A 85 5.75 -9.91 -6.53
C GLN A 85 4.73 -9.79 -5.39
N HIS A 86 4.50 -10.86 -4.61
CA HIS A 86 3.65 -10.81 -3.41
C HIS A 86 4.19 -9.81 -2.38
N ARG A 87 5.50 -9.76 -2.21
CA ARG A 87 6.12 -8.79 -1.29
C ARG A 87 5.92 -7.34 -1.74
N ILE A 88 6.06 -7.07 -3.03
CA ILE A 88 5.77 -5.75 -3.62
C ILE A 88 4.30 -5.40 -3.38
N HIS A 89 3.39 -6.33 -3.64
CA HIS A 89 1.97 -6.15 -3.45
C HIS A 89 1.61 -5.85 -1.99
N ALA A 90 2.16 -6.60 -1.04
CA ALA A 90 1.91 -6.39 0.38
C ALA A 90 2.33 -4.98 0.85
N ILE A 91 3.48 -4.50 0.38
CA ILE A 91 3.96 -3.14 0.68
C ILE A 91 3.03 -2.10 0.07
N LEU A 92 2.63 -2.27 -1.19
CA LEU A 92 1.74 -1.36 -1.88
C LEU A 92 0.35 -1.33 -1.23
N SER A 93 -0.19 -2.49 -0.88
CA SER A 93 -1.48 -2.61 -0.17
C SER A 93 -1.44 -1.88 1.17
N ASN A 94 -0.35 -2.00 1.92
CA ASN A 94 -0.20 -1.29 3.20
C ASN A 94 -0.16 0.23 3.03
N ILE A 95 0.48 0.73 1.96
CA ILE A 95 0.51 2.16 1.64
C ILE A 95 -0.90 2.69 1.36
N PHE A 96 -1.69 1.95 0.58
CA PHE A 96 -3.08 2.34 0.29
C PHE A 96 -4.01 2.16 1.48
N GLU A 97 -3.77 1.19 2.35
CA GLU A 97 -4.56 1.02 3.57
C GLU A 97 -4.46 2.23 4.48
N ILE A 98 -3.25 2.77 4.67
CA ILE A 98 -3.05 4.01 5.42
C ILE A 98 -3.76 5.18 4.73
N ALA A 99 -3.75 5.24 3.40
CA ALA A 99 -4.46 6.27 2.65
C ALA A 99 -5.99 6.19 2.80
N VAL A 100 -6.54 4.99 2.97
CA VAL A 100 -7.97 4.78 3.30
C VAL A 100 -8.25 5.25 4.72
N GLN A 101 -7.38 4.93 5.69
CA GLN A 101 -7.52 5.36 7.08
C GLN A 101 -7.46 6.88 7.24
N ASP A 102 -6.71 7.56 6.38
CA ASP A 102 -6.61 9.03 6.33
C ASP A 102 -7.69 9.69 5.44
N ASP A 103 -8.69 8.94 5.00
CA ASP A 103 -9.80 9.43 4.14
C ASP A 103 -9.33 10.07 2.82
N LEU A 104 -8.14 9.70 2.31
CA LEU A 104 -7.63 10.19 1.03
C LEU A 104 -8.25 9.45 -0.15
N ILE A 105 -8.53 8.16 0.02
CA ILE A 105 -9.20 7.30 -0.96
C ILE A 105 -10.31 6.49 -0.28
N VAL A 106 -11.34 6.17 -1.05
CA VAL A 106 -12.53 5.46 -0.51
C VAL A 106 -12.26 3.99 -0.24
N LYS A 107 -11.42 3.35 -1.06
CA LYS A 107 -11.09 1.93 -0.95
C LYS A 107 -9.68 1.65 -1.44
N ASN A 108 -9.09 0.60 -0.88
CA ASN A 108 -7.77 0.12 -1.29
C ASN A 108 -7.86 -0.54 -2.68
N PRO A 109 -7.16 -0.03 -3.72
CA PRO A 109 -7.21 -0.61 -5.06
C PRO A 109 -6.49 -1.96 -5.17
N CYS A 110 -5.72 -2.36 -4.17
CA CYS A 110 -5.05 -3.66 -4.12
C CYS A 110 -5.99 -4.83 -3.77
N CYS A 111 -7.16 -4.58 -3.20
CA CYS A 111 -8.06 -5.64 -2.70
C CYS A 111 -8.55 -6.63 -3.77
N HIS A 112 -8.50 -6.28 -5.05
CA HIS A 112 -9.00 -7.09 -6.16
C HIS A 112 -7.95 -7.40 -7.23
N THR A 113 -6.67 -7.24 -6.91
CA THR A 113 -5.58 -7.66 -7.80
C THR A 113 -5.42 -9.16 -7.72
N TYR A 114 -5.61 -9.82 -8.85
CA TYR A 114 -5.40 -11.25 -8.98
C TYR A 114 -3.95 -11.52 -9.34
N PHE A 115 -3.18 -11.99 -8.36
CA PHE A 115 -1.96 -12.72 -8.67
C PHE A 115 -2.37 -14.11 -9.12
N LEU A 116 -2.41 -14.33 -10.42
CA LEU A 116 -2.38 -15.67 -10.94
C LEU A 116 -0.91 -16.12 -10.97
N PRO A 117 -0.42 -16.92 -10.03
CA PRO A 117 0.69 -17.78 -10.35
C PRO A 117 0.18 -18.66 -11.48
N PHE A 118 0.87 -18.62 -12.59
CA PHE A 118 0.71 -19.53 -13.70
C PHE A 118 0.47 -20.95 -13.12
N CYS A 119 -0.75 -21.48 -13.32
CA CYS A 119 -1.18 -22.79 -12.84
C CYS A 119 -1.64 -22.92 -11.36
N MET A 120 -2.68 -22.16 -10.94
CA MET A 120 -3.42 -22.55 -9.72
C MET A 120 -4.85 -22.95 -10.04
N THR A 121 -5.23 -24.15 -9.59
CA THR A 121 -6.61 -24.61 -9.65
C THR A 121 -7.49 -23.83 -8.65
N ALA A 122 -8.79 -23.74 -8.90
CA ALA A 122 -9.74 -22.99 -8.07
C ALA A 122 -9.69 -23.36 -6.56
N MET A 123 -9.27 -24.58 -6.20
CA MET A 123 -9.11 -25.03 -4.82
C MET A 123 -7.92 -24.37 -4.10
N GLN A 124 -6.80 -24.15 -4.80
CA GLN A 124 -5.63 -23.47 -4.24
C GLN A 124 -5.90 -21.97 -3.99
N PHE A 125 -6.86 -21.38 -4.70
CA PHE A 125 -7.28 -20.00 -4.51
C PHE A 125 -7.96 -19.76 -3.15
N ILE A 126 -8.71 -20.74 -2.64
CA ILE A 126 -9.39 -20.66 -1.34
C ILE A 126 -8.38 -20.81 -0.20
N GLU A 127 -7.43 -21.73 -0.30
CA GLU A 127 -6.35 -21.91 0.67
C GLU A 127 -5.41 -20.70 0.70
N PHE A 128 -5.10 -20.12 -0.47
CA PHE A 128 -4.25 -18.95 -0.59
C PHE A 128 -4.87 -17.70 0.06
N ARG A 129 -6.18 -17.52 -0.08
CA ARG A 129 -6.92 -16.44 0.58
C ARG A 129 -6.89 -16.57 2.11
N SER A 130 -6.99 -17.78 2.62
CA SER A 130 -6.88 -18.09 4.06
C SER A 130 -5.44 -17.85 4.57
N ALA A 131 -4.43 -18.29 3.82
CA ALA A 131 -3.02 -18.10 4.16
C ALA A 131 -2.60 -16.62 4.08
N TYR A 132 -3.15 -15.87 3.11
CA TYR A 132 -2.89 -14.42 2.98
C TYR A 132 -3.49 -13.65 4.16
N PHE A 133 -4.70 -14.00 4.60
CA PHE A 133 -5.33 -13.40 5.76
C PHE A 133 -4.57 -13.70 7.06
N ASN A 134 -4.09 -14.94 7.22
CA ASN A 134 -3.25 -15.34 8.35
C ASN A 134 -1.86 -14.67 8.30
N PHE A 135 -1.26 -14.55 7.13
CA PHE A 135 0.03 -13.87 6.94
C PHE A 135 -0.06 -12.37 7.29
N VAL A 136 -1.15 -11.71 6.90
CA VAL A 136 -1.40 -10.32 7.27
C VAL A 136 -1.67 -10.19 8.76
N SER A 137 -2.41 -11.14 9.37
CA SER A 137 -2.67 -11.12 10.82
C SER A 137 -1.42 -11.41 11.64
N GLU A 138 -0.54 -12.31 11.20
CA GLU A 138 0.76 -12.54 11.85
C GLU A 138 1.69 -11.32 11.74
N TRP A 139 1.62 -10.57 10.65
CA TRP A 139 2.38 -9.33 10.49
C TRP A 139 1.87 -8.21 11.40
N TYR A 140 0.59 -8.18 11.72
CA TYR A 140 0.01 -7.26 12.69
C TYR A 140 0.28 -7.68 14.14
N HIS A 141 0.57 -8.96 14.41
CA HIS A 141 0.79 -9.49 15.76
C HIS A 141 2.27 -9.56 16.19
N ILE A 142 3.22 -9.33 15.30
CA ILE A 142 4.64 -9.52 15.63
C ILE A 142 5.31 -8.32 16.30
N GLU A 143 4.64 -7.18 16.46
CA GLU A 143 5.28 -6.02 17.12
C GLU A 143 4.35 -5.24 18.07
N PHE A 144 3.86 -5.95 19.07
CA PHE A 144 3.50 -5.30 20.32
C PHE A 144 4.23 -5.96 21.49
#